data_9334236cdc0270a702318e1bc15b96ab
#
_entry.id   9334236cdc0270a702318e1bc15b96ab
#
_cell.length_a   1.000
_cell.length_b   1.000
_cell.length_c   1.000
_cell.angle_alpha   90.00
_cell.angle_beta   90.00
_cell.angle_gamma   90.00
#
_symmetry.space_group_name_H-M   'P 1'
#
loop_
_entity.id
_entity.type
_entity.pdbx_description
1 polymer ?
#
loop_
_entity_poly.entity_id
_entity_poly.type
_entity_poly.pdbx_seq_one_letter_code
_entity_poly.pdbx_strand_id
1 'polypeptide(L)'
;MNNFIYDIPTKVYFGENQLEHLGEELNKYGKKVLLTYGGGSIKKSGIYDKIVAEIKNAGLELFELNGIDPNPRVSSVNAGADICKKEGIDVLLAVGGGSVLDCTKYIGAATYYDGDAWDILLGKTPVEKCLPIITVLTLAATGSEMDAGGVISNPDTKDKIGLIFPPMQPKVSFLDPTTTYTVSKFQTASGAADMLNHIMEVYFNMDKDLYMLDCVMEGLMKTIIKYAPIALVEPDNYEARANLMWTSSWAINGYINGGKRQAWSCHQIGRASCRER
;
A
#
# COMPACT_ATOMS: atom_id res chain seq x y z
N MET A 1 27.87 -5.03 -7.96
CA MET A 1 26.44 -5.46 -7.75
C MET A 1 26.43 -6.60 -6.76
N ASN A 2 25.69 -6.49 -5.64
CA ASN A 2 25.56 -7.58 -4.67
C ASN A 2 24.59 -8.66 -5.19
N ASN A 3 24.62 -9.86 -4.61
CA ASN A 3 23.62 -10.89 -4.93
C ASN A 3 22.25 -10.49 -4.37
N PHE A 4 21.19 -10.75 -5.12
CA PHE A 4 19.81 -10.49 -4.69
C PHE A 4 18.83 -11.47 -5.31
N ILE A 5 17.66 -11.58 -4.69
CA ILE A 5 16.49 -12.26 -5.25
C ILE A 5 15.46 -11.17 -5.53
N TYR A 6 14.90 -11.16 -6.71
CA TYR A 6 13.81 -10.27 -7.10
C TYR A 6 12.59 -11.11 -7.42
N ASP A 7 11.57 -10.95 -6.60
CA ASP A 7 10.30 -11.63 -6.74
C ASP A 7 9.16 -10.66 -6.40
N ILE A 8 8.36 -10.32 -7.41
CA ILE A 8 7.18 -9.47 -7.23
C ILE A 8 5.96 -10.22 -7.77
N PRO A 9 5.29 -11.00 -6.89
CA PRO A 9 4.16 -11.82 -7.30
C PRO A 9 2.86 -11.03 -7.48
N THR A 10 2.85 -9.70 -7.31
CA THR A 10 1.65 -8.88 -7.43
C THR A 10 1.24 -8.70 -8.89
N LYS A 11 0.05 -9.19 -9.26
CA LYS A 11 -0.58 -8.88 -10.53
C LYS A 11 -1.14 -7.47 -10.49
N VAL A 12 -0.85 -6.66 -11.49
CA VAL A 12 -1.32 -5.27 -11.57
C VAL A 12 -2.31 -5.10 -12.72
N TYR A 13 -3.47 -4.53 -12.40
CA TYR A 13 -4.40 -3.96 -13.37
C TYR A 13 -4.22 -2.45 -13.37
N PHE A 14 -3.67 -1.90 -14.44
CA PHE A 14 -3.37 -0.47 -14.56
C PHE A 14 -4.27 0.19 -15.60
N GLY A 15 -4.87 1.33 -15.23
CA GLY A 15 -5.66 2.16 -16.13
C GLY A 15 -7.14 2.22 -15.77
N GLU A 16 -7.90 2.94 -16.59
CA GLU A 16 -9.34 3.12 -16.40
C GLU A 16 -10.12 1.82 -16.59
N ASN A 17 -11.24 1.71 -15.88
CA ASN A 17 -12.22 0.61 -16.00
C ASN A 17 -11.71 -0.78 -15.62
N GLN A 18 -10.50 -0.90 -15.07
CA GLN A 18 -9.92 -2.20 -14.70
C GLN A 18 -10.66 -2.87 -13.52
N LEU A 19 -11.49 -2.14 -12.77
CA LEU A 19 -12.32 -2.69 -11.68
C LEU A 19 -13.34 -3.71 -12.16
N GLU A 20 -13.65 -3.79 -13.45
CA GLU A 20 -14.50 -4.85 -14.03
C GLU A 20 -13.94 -6.27 -13.79
N HIS A 21 -12.65 -6.39 -13.57
CA HIS A 21 -11.98 -7.65 -13.24
C HIS A 21 -11.99 -8.00 -11.74
N LEU A 22 -12.47 -7.09 -10.87
CA LEU A 22 -12.37 -7.23 -9.42
C LEU A 22 -13.11 -8.46 -8.90
N GLY A 23 -14.34 -8.69 -9.38
CA GLY A 23 -15.14 -9.83 -8.96
C GLY A 23 -14.50 -11.18 -9.32
N GLU A 24 -13.91 -11.28 -10.53
CA GLU A 24 -13.18 -12.47 -10.97
C GLU A 24 -11.95 -12.73 -10.08
N GLU A 25 -11.16 -11.69 -9.80
CA GLU A 25 -9.94 -11.83 -8.99
C GLU A 25 -10.26 -12.21 -7.55
N LEU A 26 -11.28 -11.61 -6.94
CA LEU A 26 -11.71 -11.97 -5.58
C LEU A 26 -12.18 -13.43 -5.50
N ASN A 27 -12.94 -13.90 -6.49
CA ASN A 27 -13.47 -15.28 -6.55
C ASN A 27 -12.39 -16.37 -6.56
N LYS A 28 -11.14 -16.03 -6.93
CA LYS A 28 -10.02 -16.99 -6.93
C LYS A 28 -9.60 -17.40 -5.52
N TYR A 29 -9.94 -16.59 -4.52
CA TYR A 29 -9.50 -16.78 -3.14
C TYR A 29 -10.60 -17.24 -2.20
N GLY A 30 -11.87 -17.07 -2.55
CA GLY A 30 -13.01 -17.53 -1.76
C GLY A 30 -14.27 -16.72 -1.97
N LYS A 31 -15.20 -16.79 -1.04
CA LYS A 31 -16.53 -16.17 -1.15
C LYS A 31 -16.77 -15.03 -0.18
N LYS A 32 -16.05 -14.98 0.93
CA LYS A 32 -16.22 -13.98 1.98
C LYS A 32 -15.13 -12.93 1.90
N VAL A 33 -15.52 -11.70 1.61
CA VAL A 33 -14.62 -10.56 1.39
C VAL A 33 -14.74 -9.58 2.55
N LEU A 34 -13.62 -9.23 3.19
CA LEU A 34 -13.55 -8.07 4.08
C LEU A 34 -13.04 -6.85 3.30
N LEU A 35 -13.91 -5.89 3.05
CA LEU A 35 -13.59 -4.58 2.49
C LEU A 35 -13.10 -3.65 3.61
N THR A 36 -11.87 -3.16 3.47
CA THR A 36 -11.26 -2.22 4.42
C THR A 36 -11.06 -0.85 3.76
N TYR A 37 -11.41 0.23 4.48
CA TYR A 37 -11.26 1.60 3.97
C TYR A 37 -11.21 2.65 5.10
N GLY A 38 -10.80 3.87 4.75
CA GLY A 38 -10.65 4.97 5.70
C GLY A 38 -11.93 5.75 5.97
N GLY A 39 -11.83 7.06 6.15
CA GLY A 39 -12.89 7.97 6.59
C GLY A 39 -14.00 8.31 5.57
N GLY A 40 -14.18 7.53 4.50
CA GLY A 40 -15.32 7.66 3.58
C GLY A 40 -15.06 8.47 2.30
N SER A 41 -13.84 8.80 1.96
CA SER A 41 -13.49 9.43 0.67
C SER A 41 -13.93 8.59 -0.52
N ILE A 42 -13.83 7.27 -0.43
CA ILE A 42 -14.24 6.34 -1.48
C ILE A 42 -15.77 6.35 -1.74
N LYS A 43 -16.58 6.66 -0.71
CA LYS A 43 -18.04 6.85 -0.85
C LYS A 43 -18.34 8.13 -1.58
N LYS A 44 -17.63 9.22 -1.26
CA LYS A 44 -17.80 10.52 -1.93
C LYS A 44 -17.38 10.51 -3.41
N SER A 45 -16.37 9.72 -3.76
CA SER A 45 -15.89 9.59 -5.14
C SER A 45 -16.67 8.58 -5.99
N GLY A 46 -17.61 7.82 -5.38
CA GLY A 46 -18.36 6.76 -6.07
C GLY A 46 -17.61 5.45 -6.30
N ILE A 47 -16.35 5.34 -5.87
CA ILE A 47 -15.55 4.10 -5.99
C ILE A 47 -16.20 2.99 -5.16
N TYR A 48 -16.70 3.31 -3.98
CA TYR A 48 -17.38 2.35 -3.09
C TYR A 48 -18.55 1.65 -3.80
N ASP A 49 -19.42 2.41 -4.47
CA ASP A 49 -20.59 1.85 -5.14
C ASP A 49 -20.20 0.90 -6.29
N LYS A 50 -19.16 1.27 -7.05
CA LYS A 50 -18.60 0.40 -8.11
C LYS A 50 -18.08 -0.91 -7.53
N ILE A 51 -17.30 -0.86 -6.46
CA ILE A 51 -16.74 -2.05 -5.80
C ILE A 51 -17.83 -2.95 -5.24
N VAL A 52 -18.81 -2.39 -4.54
CA VAL A 52 -19.94 -3.16 -3.99
C VAL A 52 -20.75 -3.82 -5.10
N ALA A 53 -20.93 -3.13 -6.24
CA ALA A 53 -21.61 -3.71 -7.41
C ALA A 53 -20.82 -4.91 -7.97
N GLU A 54 -19.50 -4.80 -8.13
CA GLU A 54 -18.65 -5.90 -8.60
C GLU A 54 -18.67 -7.12 -7.66
N ILE A 55 -18.57 -6.88 -6.34
CA ILE A 55 -18.67 -7.93 -5.32
C ILE A 55 -20.02 -8.64 -5.40
N LYS A 56 -21.13 -7.88 -5.51
CA LYS A 56 -22.48 -8.42 -5.60
C LYS A 56 -22.68 -9.21 -6.91
N ASN A 57 -22.24 -8.67 -8.04
CA ASN A 57 -22.36 -9.32 -9.35
C ASN A 57 -21.59 -10.64 -9.39
N ALA A 58 -20.46 -10.71 -8.66
CA ALA A 58 -19.65 -11.93 -8.53
C ALA A 58 -20.24 -12.97 -7.56
N GLY A 59 -21.35 -12.66 -6.89
CA GLY A 59 -21.99 -13.55 -5.89
C GLY A 59 -21.14 -13.75 -4.64
N LEU A 60 -20.42 -12.72 -4.21
CA LEU A 60 -19.56 -12.73 -3.03
C LEU A 60 -20.29 -12.12 -1.82
N GLU A 61 -19.92 -12.59 -0.62
CA GLU A 61 -20.42 -12.07 0.65
C GLU A 61 -19.49 -10.95 1.15
N LEU A 62 -20.06 -9.77 1.40
CA LEU A 62 -19.34 -8.57 1.79
C LEU A 62 -19.41 -8.34 3.30
N PHE A 63 -18.24 -8.19 3.92
CA PHE A 63 -18.03 -7.65 5.26
C PHE A 63 -17.25 -6.36 5.17
N GLU A 64 -17.38 -5.46 6.15
CA GLU A 64 -16.74 -4.14 6.09
C GLU A 64 -16.01 -3.79 7.38
N LEU A 65 -14.84 -3.19 7.23
CA LEU A 65 -14.13 -2.46 8.28
C LEU A 65 -13.80 -1.06 7.75
N ASN A 66 -14.47 -0.07 8.28
CA ASN A 66 -14.26 1.34 7.90
C ASN A 66 -13.54 2.14 9.01
N GLY A 67 -13.21 3.38 8.70
CA GLY A 67 -12.65 4.30 9.70
C GLY A 67 -11.18 4.07 10.00
N ILE A 68 -10.43 3.40 9.11
CA ILE A 68 -8.98 3.29 9.26
C ILE A 68 -8.37 4.69 9.17
N ASP A 69 -7.71 5.11 10.25
CA ASP A 69 -7.08 6.42 10.36
C ASP A 69 -5.83 6.56 9.47
N PRO A 70 -5.48 7.77 9.03
CA PRO A 70 -4.12 8.06 8.62
C PRO A 70 -3.14 7.68 9.75
N ASN A 71 -2.01 7.03 9.42
CA ASN A 71 -1.15 6.34 10.40
C ASN A 71 -1.96 5.28 11.18
N PRO A 72 -2.24 4.14 10.57
CA PRO A 72 -3.21 3.17 11.10
C PRO A 72 -2.77 2.64 12.45
N ARG A 73 -3.74 2.45 13.33
CA ARG A 73 -3.50 2.02 14.71
C ARG A 73 -3.61 0.51 14.85
N VAL A 74 -2.87 -0.05 15.79
CA VAL A 74 -2.92 -1.47 16.12
C VAL A 74 -4.33 -1.93 16.52
N SER A 75 -5.13 -1.07 17.15
CA SER A 75 -6.53 -1.35 17.48
C SER A 75 -7.39 -1.65 16.25
N SER A 76 -7.16 -0.96 15.13
CA SER A 76 -7.86 -1.25 13.86
C SER A 76 -7.41 -2.59 13.28
N VAL A 77 -6.14 -2.96 13.45
CA VAL A 77 -5.63 -4.27 13.03
C VAL A 77 -6.29 -5.39 13.83
N ASN A 78 -6.32 -5.27 15.16
CA ASN A 78 -6.96 -6.26 16.03
C ASN A 78 -8.45 -6.41 15.69
N ALA A 79 -9.18 -5.30 15.55
CA ALA A 79 -10.60 -5.34 15.19
C ALA A 79 -10.85 -6.04 13.84
N GLY A 80 -10.00 -5.77 12.84
CA GLY A 80 -10.10 -6.44 11.55
C GLY A 80 -9.79 -7.94 11.61
N ALA A 81 -8.77 -8.32 12.38
CA ALA A 81 -8.41 -9.72 12.60
C ALA A 81 -9.54 -10.50 13.32
N ASP A 82 -10.19 -9.88 14.29
CA ASP A 82 -11.34 -10.47 15.00
C ASP A 82 -12.52 -10.71 14.05
N ILE A 83 -12.82 -9.75 13.16
CA ILE A 83 -13.83 -9.95 12.10
C ILE A 83 -13.44 -11.13 11.22
N CYS A 84 -12.19 -11.20 10.78
CA CYS A 84 -11.71 -12.26 9.90
C CYS A 84 -11.86 -13.64 10.55
N LYS A 85 -11.47 -13.76 11.83
CA LYS A 85 -11.59 -15.02 12.59
C LYS A 85 -13.05 -15.42 12.81
N LYS A 86 -13.88 -14.46 13.24
CA LYS A 86 -15.29 -14.70 13.58
C LYS A 86 -16.13 -15.10 12.37
N GLU A 87 -15.98 -14.38 11.27
CA GLU A 87 -16.80 -14.56 10.08
C GLU A 87 -16.18 -15.56 9.09
N GLY A 88 -14.93 -15.96 9.30
CA GLY A 88 -14.21 -16.87 8.40
C GLY A 88 -13.95 -16.22 7.04
N ILE A 89 -13.34 -15.02 7.04
CA ILE A 89 -13.03 -14.28 5.82
C ILE A 89 -12.00 -15.03 4.96
N ASP A 90 -12.24 -15.08 3.67
CA ASP A 90 -11.37 -15.75 2.70
C ASP A 90 -10.34 -14.80 2.07
N VAL A 91 -10.73 -13.54 1.83
CA VAL A 91 -9.91 -12.55 1.12
C VAL A 91 -10.14 -11.13 1.66
N LEU A 92 -9.07 -10.35 1.68
CA LEU A 92 -9.10 -8.94 2.08
C LEU A 92 -9.06 -8.03 0.85
N LEU A 93 -9.92 -7.02 0.83
CA LEU A 93 -9.95 -5.98 -0.19
C LEU A 93 -9.65 -4.62 0.46
N ALA A 94 -8.44 -4.10 0.24
CA ALA A 94 -8.02 -2.79 0.73
C ALA A 94 -8.34 -1.70 -0.30
N VAL A 95 -9.16 -0.71 0.06
CA VAL A 95 -9.51 0.41 -0.82
C VAL A 95 -9.11 1.72 -0.18
N GLY A 96 -8.00 2.29 -0.63
CA GLY A 96 -7.47 3.50 -0.02
C GLY A 96 -6.05 3.84 -0.43
N GLY A 97 -5.41 4.70 0.33
CA GLY A 97 -3.98 4.97 0.29
C GLY A 97 -3.19 4.03 1.19
N GLY A 98 -1.88 4.24 1.30
CA GLY A 98 -0.94 3.39 2.04
C GLY A 98 -1.40 3.01 3.44
N SER A 99 -1.99 3.92 4.21
CA SER A 99 -2.48 3.63 5.57
C SER A 99 -3.53 2.52 5.61
N VAL A 100 -4.45 2.49 4.65
CA VAL A 100 -5.46 1.43 4.55
C VAL A 100 -4.81 0.11 4.13
N LEU A 101 -3.91 0.16 3.16
CA LEU A 101 -3.21 -1.00 2.65
C LEU A 101 -2.34 -1.64 3.76
N ASP A 102 -1.57 -0.83 4.47
CA ASP A 102 -0.72 -1.27 5.59
C ASP A 102 -1.55 -1.94 6.69
N CYS A 103 -2.64 -1.29 7.12
CA CYS A 103 -3.56 -1.86 8.10
C CYS A 103 -4.08 -3.24 7.65
N THR A 104 -4.51 -3.32 6.39
CA THR A 104 -5.08 -4.55 5.82
C THR A 104 -4.07 -5.69 5.76
N LYS A 105 -2.82 -5.39 5.44
CA LYS A 105 -1.74 -6.38 5.46
C LYS A 105 -1.55 -7.01 6.84
N TYR A 106 -1.51 -6.17 7.87
CA TYR A 106 -1.38 -6.67 9.25
C TYR A 106 -2.66 -7.36 9.74
N ILE A 107 -3.86 -6.96 9.30
CA ILE A 107 -5.10 -7.72 9.55
C ILE A 107 -4.96 -9.14 9.00
N GLY A 108 -4.49 -9.28 7.75
CA GLY A 108 -4.31 -10.58 7.12
C GLY A 108 -3.34 -11.49 7.87
N ALA A 109 -2.24 -10.93 8.38
CA ALA A 109 -1.26 -11.66 9.19
C ALA A 109 -1.82 -12.01 10.59
N ALA A 110 -2.44 -11.04 11.27
CA ALA A 110 -2.97 -11.19 12.61
C ALA A 110 -4.17 -12.17 12.68
N THR A 111 -4.83 -12.44 11.57
CA THR A 111 -5.89 -13.46 11.50
C THR A 111 -5.40 -14.85 11.90
N TYR A 112 -4.11 -15.14 11.72
CA TYR A 112 -3.50 -16.43 12.07
C TYR A 112 -2.73 -16.40 13.41
N TYR A 113 -2.89 -15.34 14.19
CA TYR A 113 -2.23 -15.17 15.47
C TYR A 113 -3.25 -14.96 16.61
N ASP A 114 -3.10 -15.71 17.72
CA ASP A 114 -4.01 -15.66 18.87
C ASP A 114 -3.52 -14.70 19.97
N GLY A 115 -3.01 -13.53 19.57
CA GLY A 115 -2.50 -12.51 20.47
C GLY A 115 -2.76 -11.10 19.95
N ASP A 116 -2.18 -10.10 20.58
CA ASP A 116 -2.23 -8.74 20.11
C ASP A 116 -1.37 -8.59 18.83
N ALA A 117 -1.94 -7.99 17.79
CA ALA A 117 -1.22 -7.73 16.54
C ALA A 117 0.07 -6.91 16.74
N TRP A 118 0.18 -6.18 17.85
CA TRP A 118 1.40 -5.47 18.19
C TRP A 118 2.60 -6.38 18.43
N ASP A 119 2.39 -7.61 18.86
CA ASP A 119 3.46 -8.60 19.01
C ASP A 119 4.13 -8.98 17.68
N ILE A 120 3.38 -8.94 16.56
CA ILE A 120 3.94 -9.12 15.22
C ILE A 120 4.91 -7.97 14.92
N LEU A 121 4.51 -6.73 15.22
CA LEU A 121 5.33 -5.52 15.00
C LEU A 121 6.55 -5.45 15.92
N LEU A 122 6.49 -6.08 17.08
CA LEU A 122 7.64 -6.22 17.97
C LEU A 122 8.56 -7.39 17.58
N GLY A 123 8.24 -8.13 16.52
CA GLY A 123 9.02 -9.29 16.09
C GLY A 123 8.97 -10.48 17.03
N LYS A 124 7.97 -10.54 17.93
CA LYS A 124 7.81 -11.66 18.90
C LYS A 124 7.27 -12.92 18.26
N THR A 125 6.62 -12.80 17.09
CA THR A 125 6.07 -13.92 16.35
C THR A 125 6.36 -13.79 14.86
N PRO A 126 6.72 -14.89 14.17
CA PRO A 126 6.90 -14.87 12.72
C PRO A 126 5.55 -14.77 12.01
N VAL A 127 5.55 -14.17 10.81
CA VAL A 127 4.40 -14.20 9.90
C VAL A 127 4.66 -15.24 8.82
N GLU A 128 4.11 -16.44 9.02
CA GLU A 128 4.22 -17.54 8.05
C GLU A 128 3.06 -17.57 7.07
N LYS A 129 1.91 -17.02 7.46
CA LYS A 129 0.67 -16.99 6.69
C LYS A 129 0.03 -15.61 6.75
N CYS A 130 -0.68 -15.27 5.69
CA CYS A 130 -1.50 -14.08 5.59
C CYS A 130 -2.72 -14.39 4.72
N LEU A 131 -3.88 -13.81 5.03
CA LEU A 131 -5.01 -13.86 4.10
C LEU A 131 -4.63 -13.22 2.76
N PRO A 132 -5.12 -13.73 1.63
CA PRO A 132 -4.91 -13.08 0.33
C PRO A 132 -5.40 -11.63 0.37
N ILE A 133 -4.59 -10.73 -0.20
CA ILE A 133 -4.87 -9.30 -0.21
C ILE A 133 -5.01 -8.83 -1.65
N ILE A 134 -6.11 -8.13 -1.93
CA ILE A 134 -6.34 -7.38 -3.17
C ILE A 134 -6.44 -5.91 -2.80
N THR A 135 -5.86 -5.03 -3.62
CA THR A 135 -5.84 -3.59 -3.35
C THR A 135 -6.47 -2.78 -4.47
N VAL A 136 -7.14 -1.69 -4.12
CA VAL A 136 -7.55 -0.61 -5.03
C VAL A 136 -6.94 0.67 -4.52
N LEU A 137 -5.94 1.18 -5.23
CA LEU A 137 -5.18 2.34 -4.79
C LEU A 137 -5.92 3.64 -5.09
N THR A 138 -5.99 4.54 -4.11
CA THR A 138 -6.62 5.86 -4.26
C THR A 138 -5.70 7.03 -3.97
N LEU A 139 -4.44 6.76 -3.63
CA LEU A 139 -3.41 7.78 -3.39
C LEU A 139 -2.03 7.20 -3.72
N ALA A 140 -1.33 7.79 -4.66
CA ALA A 140 0.01 7.42 -5.06
C ALA A 140 1.05 8.08 -4.13
N ALA A 141 1.78 7.30 -3.36
CA ALA A 141 2.84 7.73 -2.47
C ALA A 141 3.74 6.57 -2.03
N THR A 142 3.18 5.69 -1.17
CA THR A 142 3.93 4.68 -0.42
C THR A 142 4.34 3.44 -1.22
N GLY A 143 3.68 3.16 -2.37
CA GLY A 143 3.88 1.92 -3.13
C GLY A 143 3.45 0.64 -2.41
N SER A 144 2.69 0.77 -1.30
CA SER A 144 2.23 -0.37 -0.48
C SER A 144 1.41 -1.40 -1.25
N GLU A 145 0.88 -1.05 -2.40
CA GLU A 145 0.18 -1.97 -3.30
C GLU A 145 1.09 -3.00 -3.98
N MET A 146 2.41 -2.79 -3.96
CA MET A 146 3.40 -3.67 -4.57
C MET A 146 4.55 -4.05 -3.64
N ASP A 147 4.41 -3.89 -2.34
CA ASP A 147 5.40 -4.33 -1.35
C ASP A 147 4.78 -5.24 -0.27
N ALA A 148 5.63 -5.91 0.50
CA ALA A 148 5.25 -6.80 1.59
C ALA A 148 5.36 -6.12 2.97
N GLY A 149 5.59 -4.82 3.01
CA GLY A 149 5.74 -4.04 4.24
C GLY A 149 4.48 -3.30 4.64
N GLY A 150 4.53 -2.71 5.81
CA GLY A 150 3.50 -1.80 6.31
C GLY A 150 3.94 -1.17 7.62
N VAL A 151 3.32 -0.05 7.96
CA VAL A 151 3.67 0.74 9.17
C VAL A 151 2.43 0.94 10.02
N ILE A 152 2.50 0.50 11.28
CA ILE A 152 1.41 0.60 12.26
C ILE A 152 1.87 1.44 13.45
N SER A 153 0.93 2.21 14.00
CA SER A 153 1.14 3.03 15.19
C SER A 153 0.47 2.40 16.41
N ASN A 154 1.15 2.48 17.53
CA ASN A 154 0.57 2.20 18.85
C ASN A 154 0.51 3.50 19.66
N PRO A 155 -0.68 4.08 19.86
CA PRO A 155 -0.81 5.32 20.62
C PRO A 155 -0.40 5.21 22.10
N ASP A 156 -0.55 4.02 22.70
CA ASP A 156 -0.30 3.80 24.12
C ASP A 156 1.21 3.85 24.43
N THR A 157 2.03 3.27 23.54
CA THR A 157 3.49 3.30 23.65
C THR A 157 4.12 4.47 22.88
N LYS A 158 3.32 5.20 22.08
CA LYS A 158 3.76 6.25 21.14
C LYS A 158 4.76 5.73 20.10
N ASP A 159 4.69 4.47 19.76
CA ASP A 159 5.56 3.84 18.76
C ASP A 159 4.90 3.78 17.38
N LYS A 160 5.73 3.89 16.35
CA LYS A 160 5.35 3.69 14.95
C LYS A 160 6.39 2.78 14.31
N ILE A 161 6.00 1.52 14.06
CA ILE A 161 6.91 0.46 13.61
C ILE A 161 6.47 -0.04 12.24
N GLY A 162 7.44 -0.29 11.37
CA GLY A 162 7.23 -0.94 10.07
C GLY A 162 8.15 -2.13 9.92
N LEU A 163 7.58 -3.26 9.49
CA LEU A 163 8.29 -4.48 9.16
C LEU A 163 7.82 -5.01 7.81
N ILE A 164 8.62 -5.88 7.23
CA ILE A 164 8.37 -6.52 5.93
C ILE A 164 8.24 -8.03 6.17
N PHE A 165 7.12 -8.59 5.71
CA PHE A 165 6.88 -10.03 5.76
C PHE A 165 6.38 -10.51 4.38
N PRO A 166 7.12 -11.37 3.66
CA PRO A 166 6.75 -11.82 2.32
C PRO A 166 5.31 -12.32 2.15
N PRO A 167 4.68 -13.02 3.14
CA PRO A 167 3.29 -13.44 3.01
C PRO A 167 2.28 -12.29 2.90
N MET A 168 2.63 -11.07 3.34
CA MET A 168 1.76 -9.89 3.30
C MET A 168 1.75 -9.18 1.92
N GLN A 169 2.52 -9.67 0.95
CA GLN A 169 2.54 -9.12 -0.41
C GLN A 169 1.15 -9.21 -1.06
N PRO A 170 0.56 -8.10 -1.54
CA PRO A 170 -0.70 -8.13 -2.27
C PRO A 170 -0.64 -9.07 -3.47
N LYS A 171 -1.71 -9.83 -3.70
CA LYS A 171 -1.84 -10.75 -4.83
C LYS A 171 -2.23 -10.02 -6.11
N VAL A 172 -3.11 -9.03 -5.97
CA VAL A 172 -3.60 -8.22 -7.09
C VAL A 172 -3.73 -6.78 -6.64
N SER A 173 -3.37 -5.84 -7.51
CA SER A 173 -3.50 -4.41 -7.26
C SER A 173 -4.13 -3.71 -8.45
N PHE A 174 -5.20 -2.96 -8.19
CA PHE A 174 -5.88 -2.12 -9.17
C PHE A 174 -5.39 -0.68 -9.03
N LEU A 175 -4.79 -0.18 -10.08
CA LEU A 175 -4.17 1.13 -10.17
C LEU A 175 -4.87 1.94 -11.26
N ASP A 176 -5.99 2.58 -10.93
CA ASP A 176 -6.69 3.51 -11.82
C ASP A 176 -6.30 4.95 -11.45
N PRO A 177 -5.57 5.67 -12.32
CA PRO A 177 -5.15 7.05 -12.04
C PRO A 177 -6.30 7.99 -11.68
N THR A 178 -7.50 7.75 -12.21
CA THR A 178 -8.70 8.57 -11.95
C THR A 178 -9.15 8.54 -10.50
N THR A 179 -8.83 7.49 -9.76
CA THR A 179 -9.13 7.37 -8.32
C THR A 179 -8.40 8.43 -7.48
N THR A 180 -7.33 9.02 -8.03
CA THR A 180 -6.50 10.03 -7.35
C THR A 180 -6.90 11.48 -7.65
N TYR A 181 -7.89 11.73 -8.52
CA TYR A 181 -8.32 13.09 -8.90
C TYR A 181 -8.82 13.93 -7.72
N THR A 182 -9.41 13.29 -6.72
CA THR A 182 -9.94 13.95 -5.52
C THR A 182 -8.92 14.13 -4.40
N VAL A 183 -7.69 13.67 -4.61
CA VAL A 183 -6.60 13.83 -3.63
C VAL A 183 -6.22 15.31 -3.51
N SER A 184 -6.12 15.80 -2.26
CA SER A 184 -5.79 17.20 -2.01
C SER A 184 -4.39 17.56 -2.52
N LYS A 185 -4.17 18.84 -2.80
CA LYS A 185 -2.84 19.35 -3.20
C LYS A 185 -1.77 19.01 -2.17
N PHE A 186 -2.10 19.13 -0.89
CA PHE A 186 -1.17 18.78 0.18
C PHE A 186 -0.77 17.30 0.13
N GLN A 187 -1.73 16.40 -0.02
CA GLN A 187 -1.44 14.95 -0.10
C GLN A 187 -0.71 14.58 -1.39
N THR A 188 -1.02 15.25 -2.51
CA THR A 188 -0.29 15.06 -3.77
C THR A 188 1.18 15.48 -3.64
N ALA A 189 1.45 16.63 -3.03
CA ALA A 189 2.81 17.11 -2.79
C ALA A 189 3.58 16.22 -1.81
N SER A 190 2.91 15.81 -0.72
CA SER A 190 3.50 14.90 0.28
C SER A 190 3.83 13.54 -0.33
N GLY A 191 2.94 12.99 -1.16
CA GLY A 191 3.18 11.74 -1.88
C GLY A 191 4.36 11.85 -2.86
N ALA A 192 4.46 12.95 -3.59
CA ALA A 192 5.60 13.18 -4.47
C ALA A 192 6.92 13.27 -3.71
N ALA A 193 6.93 13.95 -2.56
CA ALA A 193 8.10 14.03 -1.69
C ALA A 193 8.48 12.66 -1.10
N ASP A 194 7.50 11.85 -0.71
CA ASP A 194 7.69 10.50 -0.19
C ASP A 194 8.33 9.58 -1.26
N MET A 195 7.78 9.58 -2.48
CA MET A 195 8.35 8.84 -3.61
C MET A 195 9.80 9.24 -3.91
N LEU A 196 10.10 10.55 -3.93
CA LEU A 196 11.48 11.03 -4.12
C LEU A 196 12.38 10.53 -3.00
N ASN A 197 11.90 10.54 -1.76
CA ASN A 197 12.66 10.09 -0.62
C ASN A 197 12.96 8.58 -0.67
N HIS A 198 11.99 7.75 -1.06
CA HIS A 198 12.19 6.32 -1.29
C HIS A 198 13.35 6.08 -2.26
N ILE A 199 13.34 6.79 -3.40
CA ILE A 199 14.35 6.62 -4.44
C ILE A 199 15.71 7.13 -3.95
N MET A 200 15.77 8.30 -3.31
CA MET A 200 17.02 8.91 -2.83
C MET A 200 17.71 8.07 -1.75
N GLU A 201 16.96 7.43 -0.86
CA GLU A 201 17.54 6.55 0.17
C GLU A 201 18.25 5.32 -0.42
N VAL A 202 17.84 4.89 -1.60
CA VAL A 202 18.54 3.84 -2.36
C VAL A 202 19.64 4.44 -3.24
N TYR A 203 19.39 5.57 -3.90
CA TYR A 203 20.31 6.21 -4.84
C TYR A 203 21.62 6.64 -4.17
N PHE A 204 21.54 7.31 -3.01
CA PHE A 204 22.72 7.82 -2.28
C PHE A 204 23.47 6.76 -1.47
N ASN A 205 23.28 5.50 -1.78
CA ASN A 205 24.02 4.40 -1.18
C ASN A 205 25.48 4.37 -1.66
N MET A 206 26.38 3.81 -0.83
CA MET A 206 27.80 3.68 -1.11
C MET A 206 28.16 2.54 -2.08
N ASP A 207 27.19 1.71 -2.48
CA ASP A 207 27.43 0.61 -3.43
C ASP A 207 27.71 1.16 -4.83
N LYS A 208 28.77 0.63 -5.48
CA LYS A 208 29.26 1.09 -6.78
C LYS A 208 28.86 0.12 -7.91
N ASP A 209 29.08 0.57 -9.14
CA ASP A 209 28.94 -0.24 -10.35
C ASP A 209 27.51 -0.77 -10.60
N LEU A 210 26.51 0.09 -10.36
CA LEU A 210 25.09 -0.18 -10.53
C LEU A 210 24.44 0.74 -11.57
N TYR A 211 25.17 1.06 -12.63
CA TYR A 211 24.81 2.07 -13.64
C TYR A 211 23.36 1.96 -14.15
N MET A 212 22.89 0.73 -14.44
CA MET A 212 21.52 0.51 -14.92
C MET A 212 20.48 0.96 -13.88
N LEU A 213 20.67 0.58 -12.60
CA LEU A 213 19.76 0.98 -11.52
C LEU A 213 19.83 2.48 -11.24
N ASP A 214 21.01 3.09 -11.35
CA ASP A 214 21.17 4.54 -11.21
C ASP A 214 20.40 5.28 -12.31
N CYS A 215 20.49 4.84 -13.58
CA CYS A 215 19.69 5.39 -14.68
C CYS A 215 18.18 5.23 -14.45
N VAL A 216 17.73 4.08 -13.94
CA VAL A 216 16.31 3.86 -13.63
C VAL A 216 15.85 4.81 -12.53
N MET A 217 16.59 4.92 -11.43
CA MET A 217 16.26 5.82 -10.31
C MET A 217 16.24 7.29 -10.75
N GLU A 218 17.18 7.72 -11.58
CA GLU A 218 17.16 9.07 -12.16
C GLU A 218 15.95 9.29 -13.06
N GLY A 219 15.55 8.29 -13.84
CA GLY A 219 14.33 8.32 -14.65
C GLY A 219 13.08 8.48 -13.80
N LEU A 220 12.97 7.73 -12.71
CA LEU A 220 11.86 7.85 -11.75
C LEU A 220 11.83 9.22 -11.09
N MET A 221 12.96 9.74 -10.62
CA MET A 221 13.04 11.10 -10.04
C MET A 221 12.66 12.18 -11.05
N LYS A 222 13.16 12.11 -12.29
CA LYS A 222 12.79 13.04 -13.37
C LYS A 222 11.28 12.99 -13.67
N THR A 223 10.66 11.82 -13.61
CA THR A 223 9.22 11.64 -13.77
C THR A 223 8.45 12.39 -12.69
N ILE A 224 8.85 12.23 -11.41
CA ILE A 224 8.20 12.93 -10.30
C ILE A 224 8.37 14.44 -10.43
N ILE A 225 9.59 14.92 -10.73
CA ILE A 225 9.89 16.36 -10.92
C ILE A 225 9.04 16.96 -12.04
N LYS A 226 8.81 16.21 -13.12
CA LYS A 226 8.00 16.68 -14.25
C LYS A 226 6.50 16.70 -13.91
N TYR A 227 5.97 15.62 -13.35
CA TYR A 227 4.52 15.42 -13.27
C TYR A 227 3.89 15.88 -11.96
N ALA A 228 4.63 15.97 -10.86
CA ALA A 228 4.05 16.44 -9.60
C ALA A 228 3.55 17.89 -9.67
N PRO A 229 4.30 18.86 -10.26
CA PRO A 229 3.79 20.22 -10.44
C PRO A 229 2.53 20.26 -11.31
N ILE A 230 2.44 19.43 -12.36
CA ILE A 230 1.26 19.36 -13.24
C ILE A 230 0.07 18.86 -12.44
N ALA A 231 0.19 17.74 -11.71
CA ALA A 231 -0.89 17.19 -10.90
C ALA A 231 -1.35 18.13 -9.76
N LEU A 232 -0.50 19.05 -9.30
CA LEU A 232 -0.87 20.08 -8.32
C LEU A 232 -1.73 21.20 -8.90
N VAL A 233 -1.55 21.52 -10.18
CA VAL A 233 -2.29 22.57 -10.87
C VAL A 233 -3.52 22.00 -11.58
N GLU A 234 -3.37 20.85 -12.19
CA GLU A 234 -4.37 20.11 -12.95
C GLU A 234 -4.63 18.74 -12.26
N PRO A 235 -5.45 18.71 -11.20
CA PRO A 235 -5.62 17.51 -10.38
C PRO A 235 -6.23 16.31 -11.12
N ASP A 236 -6.91 16.55 -12.23
CA ASP A 236 -7.56 15.58 -13.11
C ASP A 236 -6.75 15.29 -14.40
N ASN A 237 -5.50 15.75 -14.48
CA ASN A 237 -4.61 15.43 -15.60
C ASN A 237 -4.21 13.94 -15.53
N TYR A 238 -4.82 13.13 -16.39
CA TYR A 238 -4.63 11.68 -16.41
C TYR A 238 -3.17 11.27 -16.59
N GLU A 239 -2.46 11.90 -17.54
CA GLU A 239 -1.05 11.57 -17.80
C GLU A 239 -0.18 11.81 -16.57
N ALA A 240 -0.39 12.94 -15.88
CA ALA A 240 0.37 13.26 -14.68
C ALA A 240 0.06 12.27 -13.55
N ARG A 241 -1.23 11.96 -13.30
CA ARG A 241 -1.64 10.99 -12.28
C ARG A 241 -1.15 9.57 -12.60
N ALA A 242 -1.22 9.15 -13.85
CA ALA A 242 -0.77 7.83 -14.29
C ALA A 242 0.75 7.66 -14.09
N ASN A 243 1.53 8.65 -14.52
CA ASN A 243 2.98 8.61 -14.33
C ASN A 243 3.38 8.61 -12.84
N LEU A 244 2.74 9.43 -12.01
CA LEU A 244 2.99 9.44 -10.56
C LEU A 244 2.58 8.12 -9.91
N MET A 245 1.41 7.58 -10.24
CA MET A 245 0.92 6.32 -9.69
C MET A 245 1.86 5.15 -10.02
N TRP A 246 2.28 5.04 -11.28
CA TRP A 246 3.20 3.96 -11.67
C TRP A 246 4.59 4.14 -11.06
N THR A 247 5.08 5.38 -10.98
CA THR A 247 6.36 5.69 -10.33
C THR A 247 6.34 5.34 -8.85
N SER A 248 5.23 5.56 -8.13
CA SER A 248 5.15 5.25 -6.70
C SER A 248 5.36 3.76 -6.41
N SER A 249 4.80 2.89 -7.24
CA SER A 249 4.99 1.45 -7.11
C SER A 249 6.45 1.04 -7.34
N TRP A 250 7.10 1.58 -8.38
CA TRP A 250 8.50 1.25 -8.71
C TRP A 250 9.52 1.85 -7.75
N ALA A 251 9.15 2.88 -7.01
CA ALA A 251 10.02 3.50 -6.03
C ALA A 251 10.29 2.61 -4.80
N ILE A 252 9.50 1.55 -4.57
CA ILE A 252 9.62 0.74 -3.35
C ILE A 252 9.45 -0.77 -3.54
N ASN A 253 8.96 -1.23 -4.68
CA ASN A 253 8.65 -2.64 -4.91
C ASN A 253 9.86 -3.60 -4.94
N GLY A 254 11.03 -3.15 -4.54
CA GLY A 254 12.25 -3.93 -4.48
C GLY A 254 13.11 -3.89 -5.75
N TYR A 255 12.57 -3.39 -6.88
CA TYR A 255 13.32 -3.36 -8.13
C TYR A 255 14.59 -2.50 -8.04
N ILE A 256 14.46 -1.25 -7.57
CA ILE A 256 15.60 -0.34 -7.45
C ILE A 256 16.60 -0.76 -6.35
N ASN A 257 16.21 -1.68 -5.48
CA ASN A 257 17.08 -2.23 -4.43
C ASN A 257 17.91 -3.40 -4.92
N GLY A 258 17.70 -3.89 -6.14
CA GLY A 258 18.38 -5.04 -6.70
C GLY A 258 19.91 -4.91 -6.68
N GLY A 259 20.55 -5.60 -5.74
CA GLY A 259 21.99 -5.55 -5.55
C GLY A 259 22.53 -4.30 -4.84
N LYS A 260 21.67 -3.40 -4.35
CA LYS A 260 22.03 -2.27 -3.47
C LYS A 260 21.65 -2.58 -2.01
N ARG A 261 22.41 -2.04 -1.06
CA ARG A 261 22.01 -1.98 0.34
C ARG A 261 21.01 -0.85 0.53
N GLN A 262 20.08 -1.01 1.44
CA GLN A 262 19.07 -0.01 1.76
C GLN A 262 19.23 0.46 3.21
N ALA A 263 19.15 1.76 3.42
CA ALA A 263 19.29 2.35 4.74
C ALA A 263 18.18 3.38 4.98
N TRP A 264 17.01 2.99 5.40
CA TRP A 264 15.82 3.83 5.64
C TRP A 264 16.00 4.97 6.67
N SER A 265 17.11 5.72 6.57
CA SER A 265 17.53 6.71 7.59
C SER A 265 16.56 7.88 7.67
N CYS A 266 16.14 8.45 6.54
CA CYS A 266 15.21 9.59 6.53
C CYS A 266 13.81 9.18 6.99
N HIS A 267 13.35 7.99 6.59
CA HIS A 267 12.08 7.45 7.06
C HIS A 267 12.08 7.16 8.56
N GLN A 268 13.19 6.70 9.13
CA GLN A 268 13.34 6.50 10.58
C GLN A 268 13.27 7.82 11.34
N ILE A 269 13.94 8.89 10.86
CA ILE A 269 13.85 10.22 11.42
C ILE A 269 12.42 10.75 11.32
N GLY A 270 11.77 10.61 10.16
CA GLY A 270 10.38 11.01 9.97
C GLY A 270 9.41 10.29 10.92
N ARG A 271 9.59 9.00 11.14
CA ARG A 271 8.80 8.21 12.11
C ARG A 271 9.01 8.72 13.53
N ALA A 272 10.25 9.02 13.94
CA ALA A 272 10.55 9.58 15.25
C ALA A 272 9.86 10.94 15.46
N SER A 273 9.92 11.83 14.46
CA SER A 273 9.28 13.15 14.52
C SER A 273 7.74 13.09 14.55
N CYS A 274 7.14 12.06 13.97
CA CYS A 274 5.68 11.86 14.01
C CYS A 274 5.15 11.31 15.35
N ARG A 275 6.05 10.90 16.27
CA ARG A 275 5.65 10.45 17.61
C ARG A 275 5.18 11.58 18.52
N GLU A 276 5.56 12.82 18.20
CA GLU A 276 5.27 14.01 19.01
C GLU A 276 4.07 14.84 18.54
N ARG A 277 3.32 14.38 17.52
CA ARG A 277 2.19 15.13 16.94
C ARG A 277 0.84 14.44 17.18
#